data_ff3de84eaeab76860f35c52966622756
#
_entry.id   ff3de84eaeab76860f35c52966622756
#
_cell.length_a   1.000
_cell.length_b   1.000
_cell.length_c   1.000
_cell.angle_alpha   90.00
_cell.angle_beta   90.00
_cell.angle_gamma   90.00
#
_symmetry.space_group_name_H-M   'P 1'
#
loop_
_entity.id
_entity.type
_entity.pdbx_description
1 polymer ?
#
loop_
_entity_poly.entity_id
_entity_poly.type
_entity_poly.pdbx_seq_one_letter_code
_entity_poly.pdbx_strand_id
1 'polypeptide(L)'
;MKKVGIREVAQEANVSTATVSRVLNNRGYISQETRDKVQAAMKKLEYYPNDLARALYKKRTYTVGLIFPSNVHPFQAELIQDIEYLLSNQGYKVLLCNSLNNPEKEIAYLTMLKKNQVDGIIVGTHNKHIDGYKNTKLPVIAIDRDLGKNTATVSCDNYAGGQMAVQLLIDRGCKQILDIRGDSSIKLPANERTVAYRDLMKKYSLESHVLEVPFVLAADQKRQIIEDYLGSHPQIDGIFAGDDLLASLAIFYLETHHKKVPDDVKVIGFDGAKETLLYNPRLTTIRQPIEQIARTATEKLINEINGQKETDQLKLPVTLFTGHTV
;
A
#
# COMPACT_ATOMS: atom_id res chain seq x y z
N MET A 1 -7.78 -40.98 -4.10
CA MET A 1 -9.20 -40.65 -4.28
C MET A 1 -9.43 -40.11 -5.71
N LYS A 2 -10.43 -40.62 -6.42
CA LYS A 2 -10.76 -40.17 -7.78
C LYS A 2 -11.34 -38.77 -7.68
N LYS A 3 -10.71 -37.80 -8.33
CA LYS A 3 -11.14 -36.41 -8.29
C LYS A 3 -12.50 -36.30 -8.99
N VAL A 4 -13.56 -35.91 -8.26
CA VAL A 4 -14.89 -35.68 -8.83
C VAL A 4 -14.80 -34.58 -9.88
N GLY A 5 -15.38 -34.79 -11.05
CA GLY A 5 -15.38 -33.84 -12.15
C GLY A 5 -16.79 -33.45 -12.60
N ILE A 6 -16.88 -32.61 -13.63
CA ILE A 6 -18.16 -32.16 -14.18
C ILE A 6 -19.03 -33.31 -14.71
N ARG A 7 -18.40 -34.45 -15.07
CA ARG A 7 -19.14 -35.63 -15.58
C ARG A 7 -19.91 -36.31 -14.46
N GLU A 8 -19.30 -36.49 -13.29
CA GLU A 8 -19.96 -37.10 -12.14
C GLU A 8 -21.09 -36.20 -11.61
N VAL A 9 -20.94 -34.88 -11.64
CA VAL A 9 -22.01 -33.94 -11.29
C VAL A 9 -23.17 -34.04 -12.28
N ALA A 10 -22.88 -34.12 -13.57
CA ALA A 10 -23.90 -34.29 -14.61
C ALA A 10 -24.70 -35.58 -14.44
N GLN A 11 -24.05 -36.68 -14.11
CA GLN A 11 -24.65 -37.98 -13.86
C GLN A 11 -25.54 -37.93 -12.61
N GLU A 12 -25.05 -37.35 -11.50
CA GLU A 12 -25.84 -37.25 -10.25
C GLU A 12 -27.05 -36.32 -10.42
N ALA A 13 -26.90 -35.20 -11.15
CA ALA A 13 -28.00 -34.26 -11.42
C ALA A 13 -28.97 -34.74 -12.54
N ASN A 14 -28.65 -35.85 -13.20
CA ASN A 14 -29.39 -36.39 -14.37
C ASN A 14 -29.54 -35.34 -15.49
N VAL A 15 -28.45 -34.65 -15.83
CA VAL A 15 -28.37 -33.67 -16.91
C VAL A 15 -27.11 -33.87 -17.76
N SER A 16 -27.04 -33.18 -18.90
CA SER A 16 -25.80 -33.22 -19.70
C SER A 16 -24.67 -32.41 -19.05
N THR A 17 -23.41 -32.76 -19.35
CA THR A 17 -22.24 -31.98 -18.94
C THR A 17 -22.29 -30.54 -19.48
N ALA A 18 -22.90 -30.34 -20.67
CA ALA A 18 -23.13 -29.03 -21.24
C ALA A 18 -24.13 -28.22 -20.39
N THR A 19 -25.15 -28.86 -19.83
CA THR A 19 -26.13 -28.23 -18.93
C THR A 19 -25.46 -27.81 -17.62
N VAL A 20 -24.66 -28.69 -17.01
CA VAL A 20 -23.85 -28.34 -15.82
C VAL A 20 -22.94 -27.16 -16.12
N SER A 21 -22.21 -27.16 -17.24
CA SER A 21 -21.35 -26.05 -17.65
C SER A 21 -22.13 -24.74 -17.83
N ARG A 22 -23.35 -24.78 -18.40
CA ARG A 22 -24.20 -23.60 -18.53
C ARG A 22 -24.69 -23.08 -17.18
N VAL A 23 -25.04 -23.96 -16.24
CA VAL A 23 -25.42 -23.58 -14.87
C VAL A 23 -24.24 -22.89 -14.18
N LEU A 24 -23.05 -23.49 -14.22
CA LEU A 24 -21.83 -22.96 -13.60
C LEU A 24 -21.41 -21.59 -14.18
N ASN A 25 -21.63 -21.35 -15.46
CA ASN A 25 -21.24 -20.14 -16.15
C ASN A 25 -22.38 -19.13 -16.35
N ASN A 26 -23.55 -19.42 -15.77
CA ASN A 26 -24.78 -18.61 -15.89
C ASN A 26 -25.12 -18.25 -17.36
N ARG A 27 -25.07 -19.23 -18.28
CA ARG A 27 -25.28 -19.03 -19.73
C ARG A 27 -26.60 -19.57 -20.21
N GLY A 28 -27.30 -18.75 -20.96
CA GLY A 28 -28.58 -19.08 -21.56
C GLY A 28 -29.71 -19.25 -20.53
N TYR A 29 -30.89 -19.52 -21.03
CA TYR A 29 -32.04 -19.80 -20.15
C TYR A 29 -31.89 -21.20 -19.55
N ILE A 30 -31.90 -21.31 -18.24
CA ILE A 30 -31.92 -22.57 -17.48
C ILE A 30 -32.98 -22.44 -16.40
N SER A 31 -33.91 -23.39 -16.33
CA SER A 31 -34.96 -23.40 -15.32
C SER A 31 -34.40 -23.45 -13.91
N GLN A 32 -35.10 -22.87 -12.94
CA GLN A 32 -34.71 -22.90 -11.54
C GLN A 32 -34.55 -24.34 -11.04
N GLU A 33 -35.48 -25.22 -11.39
CA GLU A 33 -35.43 -26.65 -11.07
C GLU A 33 -34.10 -27.31 -11.51
N THR A 34 -33.64 -27.00 -12.74
CA THR A 34 -32.37 -27.55 -13.24
C THR A 34 -31.16 -26.99 -12.48
N ARG A 35 -31.20 -25.70 -12.11
CA ARG A 35 -30.18 -25.09 -11.27
C ARG A 35 -30.07 -25.77 -9.90
N ASP A 36 -31.24 -26.00 -9.27
CA ASP A 36 -31.32 -26.62 -7.95
C ASP A 36 -30.83 -28.06 -7.97
N LYS A 37 -31.17 -28.86 -9.00
CA LYS A 37 -30.65 -30.22 -9.21
C LYS A 37 -29.12 -30.25 -9.32
N VAL A 38 -28.53 -29.35 -10.11
CA VAL A 38 -27.09 -29.26 -10.28
C VAL A 38 -26.40 -28.81 -8.99
N GLN A 39 -26.95 -27.83 -8.28
CA GLN A 39 -26.42 -27.39 -6.99
C GLN A 39 -26.48 -28.48 -5.92
N ALA A 40 -27.58 -29.22 -5.84
CA ALA A 40 -27.72 -30.35 -4.93
C ALA A 40 -26.70 -31.45 -5.22
N ALA A 41 -26.52 -31.80 -6.51
CA ALA A 41 -25.51 -32.78 -6.94
C ALA A 41 -24.09 -32.32 -6.60
N MET A 42 -23.75 -31.06 -6.83
CA MET A 42 -22.45 -30.48 -6.46
C MET A 42 -22.20 -30.57 -4.96
N LYS A 43 -23.19 -30.21 -4.14
CA LYS A 43 -23.11 -30.28 -2.68
C LYS A 43 -22.91 -31.71 -2.18
N LYS A 44 -23.69 -32.67 -2.74
CA LYS A 44 -23.61 -34.10 -2.39
C LYS A 44 -22.26 -34.72 -2.72
N LEU A 45 -21.65 -34.31 -3.85
CA LEU A 45 -20.38 -34.81 -4.35
C LEU A 45 -19.18 -34.00 -3.85
N GLU A 46 -19.38 -32.97 -3.03
CA GLU A 46 -18.34 -32.02 -2.62
C GLU A 46 -17.54 -31.49 -3.82
N TYR A 47 -18.26 -31.29 -4.94
CA TYR A 47 -17.65 -30.77 -6.15
C TYR A 47 -17.54 -29.25 -6.13
N TYR A 48 -16.33 -28.76 -6.21
CA TYR A 48 -16.04 -27.33 -6.41
C TYR A 48 -15.58 -27.09 -7.84
N PRO A 49 -16.21 -26.15 -8.57
CA PRO A 49 -15.79 -25.82 -9.92
C PRO A 49 -14.31 -25.44 -9.96
N ASN A 50 -13.59 -25.95 -10.97
CA ASN A 50 -12.18 -25.60 -11.14
C ASN A 50 -12.09 -24.18 -11.73
N ASP A 51 -11.63 -23.24 -10.91
CA ASP A 51 -11.45 -21.83 -11.31
C ASP A 51 -10.46 -21.70 -12.48
N LEU A 52 -9.45 -22.57 -12.59
CA LEU A 52 -8.53 -22.59 -13.73
C LEU A 52 -9.22 -22.91 -15.06
N ALA A 53 -10.17 -23.87 -15.04
CA ALA A 53 -10.96 -24.21 -16.24
C ALA A 53 -11.89 -23.05 -16.64
N ARG A 54 -12.45 -22.33 -15.66
CA ARG A 54 -13.26 -21.12 -15.89
C ARG A 54 -12.42 -19.98 -16.42
N ALA A 55 -11.22 -19.78 -15.88
CA ALA A 55 -10.26 -18.75 -16.30
C ALA A 55 -9.86 -18.94 -17.77
N LEU A 56 -9.52 -20.15 -18.19
CA LEU A 56 -9.22 -20.48 -19.59
C LEU A 56 -10.35 -20.10 -20.54
N TYR A 57 -11.61 -20.32 -20.11
CA TYR A 57 -12.76 -20.01 -20.94
C TYR A 57 -13.09 -18.51 -20.97
N LYS A 58 -12.99 -17.83 -19.83
CA LYS A 58 -13.29 -16.39 -19.68
C LYS A 58 -12.11 -15.49 -20.05
N LYS A 59 -10.91 -16.05 -20.26
CA LYS A 59 -9.64 -15.33 -20.42
C LYS A 59 -9.36 -14.36 -19.25
N ARG A 60 -9.89 -14.67 -18.06
CA ARG A 60 -9.71 -13.90 -16.81
C ARG A 60 -9.64 -14.84 -15.62
N THR A 61 -8.67 -14.60 -14.75
CA THR A 61 -8.46 -15.39 -13.53
C THR A 61 -9.21 -14.83 -12.33
N TYR A 62 -9.68 -13.60 -12.41
CA TYR A 62 -10.22 -12.83 -11.29
C TYR A 62 -9.25 -12.81 -10.12
N THR A 63 -7.98 -12.66 -10.41
CA THR A 63 -6.91 -12.60 -9.42
C THR A 63 -6.02 -11.39 -9.71
N VAL A 64 -5.74 -10.61 -8.66
CA VAL A 64 -4.86 -9.43 -8.70
C VAL A 64 -3.66 -9.67 -7.79
N GLY A 65 -2.47 -9.34 -8.24
CA GLY A 65 -1.27 -9.34 -7.43
C GLY A 65 -1.08 -8.03 -6.68
N LEU A 66 -0.82 -8.08 -5.39
CA LEU A 66 -0.37 -6.93 -4.60
C LEU A 66 1.09 -7.15 -4.22
N ILE A 67 1.99 -6.25 -4.65
CA ILE A 67 3.41 -6.32 -4.29
C ILE A 67 3.77 -5.12 -3.43
N PHE A 68 4.00 -5.37 -2.14
CA PHE A 68 4.32 -4.36 -1.14
C PHE A 68 5.58 -4.71 -0.37
N PRO A 69 6.29 -3.74 0.25
CA PRO A 69 7.49 -4.04 1.02
C PRO A 69 7.16 -4.75 2.34
N SER A 70 6.00 -4.45 2.94
CA SER A 70 5.59 -4.99 4.23
C SER A 70 4.07 -5.00 4.35
N ASN A 71 3.53 -5.86 5.20
CA ASN A 71 2.13 -5.87 5.62
C ASN A 71 1.96 -5.59 7.12
N VAL A 72 3.03 -5.20 7.81
CA VAL A 72 3.00 -4.85 9.24
C VAL A 72 3.18 -3.36 9.50
N HIS A 73 3.63 -2.58 8.51
CA HIS A 73 3.68 -1.12 8.63
C HIS A 73 2.24 -0.58 8.58
N PRO A 74 1.78 0.22 9.56
CA PRO A 74 0.37 0.59 9.69
C PRO A 74 -0.25 1.19 8.42
N PHE A 75 0.44 2.13 7.75
CA PHE A 75 0.01 2.70 6.48
C PHE A 75 -0.20 1.63 5.40
N GLN A 76 0.77 0.72 5.24
CA GLN A 76 0.70 -0.32 4.22
C GLN A 76 -0.35 -1.38 4.56
N ALA A 77 -0.50 -1.72 5.85
CA ALA A 77 -1.50 -2.67 6.32
C ALA A 77 -2.92 -2.16 6.03
N GLU A 78 -3.22 -0.91 6.37
CA GLU A 78 -4.52 -0.29 6.08
C GLU A 78 -4.76 -0.21 4.57
N LEU A 79 -3.78 0.24 3.79
CA LEU A 79 -3.87 0.35 2.34
C LEU A 79 -4.14 -1.01 1.66
N ILE A 80 -3.42 -2.06 2.07
CA ILE A 80 -3.60 -3.42 1.56
C ILE A 80 -5.00 -3.94 1.90
N GLN A 81 -5.47 -3.73 3.12
CA GLN A 81 -6.81 -4.12 3.56
C GLN A 81 -7.89 -3.42 2.73
N ASP A 82 -7.78 -2.11 2.53
CA ASP A 82 -8.76 -1.35 1.77
C ASP A 82 -8.79 -1.77 0.29
N ILE A 83 -7.62 -2.01 -0.33
CA ILE A 83 -7.52 -2.54 -1.70
C ILE A 83 -8.15 -3.93 -1.81
N GLU A 84 -7.84 -4.84 -0.88
CA GLU A 84 -8.41 -6.20 -0.87
C GLU A 84 -9.93 -6.15 -0.75
N TYR A 85 -10.45 -5.35 0.17
CA TYR A 85 -11.90 -5.17 0.34
C TYR A 85 -12.58 -4.66 -0.95
N LEU A 86 -12.00 -3.67 -1.61
CA LEU A 86 -12.54 -3.11 -2.86
C LEU A 86 -12.50 -4.11 -4.01
N LEU A 87 -11.42 -4.88 -4.13
CA LEU A 87 -11.27 -5.93 -5.14
C LEU A 87 -12.21 -7.11 -4.89
N SER A 88 -12.35 -7.54 -3.62
CA SER A 88 -13.24 -8.66 -3.25
C SER A 88 -14.69 -8.35 -3.56
N ASN A 89 -15.16 -7.12 -3.35
CA ASN A 89 -16.49 -6.66 -3.72
C ASN A 89 -16.75 -6.70 -5.24
N GLN A 90 -15.70 -6.72 -6.05
CA GLN A 90 -15.77 -6.87 -7.51
C GLN A 90 -15.51 -8.32 -7.96
N GLY A 91 -15.41 -9.26 -7.02
CA GLY A 91 -15.20 -10.69 -7.27
C GLY A 91 -13.76 -11.08 -7.60
N TYR A 92 -12.79 -10.19 -7.33
CA TYR A 92 -11.38 -10.50 -7.46
C TYR A 92 -10.80 -11.09 -6.18
N LYS A 93 -9.85 -12.00 -6.33
CA LYS A 93 -9.01 -12.54 -5.27
C LYS A 93 -7.67 -11.82 -5.28
N VAL A 94 -7.03 -11.70 -4.13
CA VAL A 94 -5.73 -11.05 -3.98
C VAL A 94 -4.63 -12.08 -3.70
N LEU A 95 -3.51 -11.97 -4.41
CA LEU A 95 -2.24 -12.61 -4.07
C LEU A 95 -1.30 -11.55 -3.48
N LEU A 96 -1.17 -11.54 -2.16
CA LEU A 96 -0.28 -10.63 -1.45
C LEU A 96 1.17 -11.14 -1.49
N CYS A 97 2.07 -10.28 -1.94
CA CYS A 97 3.50 -10.55 -2.12
C CYS A 97 4.32 -9.52 -1.32
N ASN A 98 4.84 -9.91 -0.16
CA ASN A 98 5.71 -9.06 0.64
C ASN A 98 7.16 -9.17 0.17
N SER A 99 7.66 -8.11 -0.47
CA SER A 99 9.03 -8.09 -1.03
C SER A 99 10.11 -7.92 0.02
N LEU A 100 9.79 -7.41 1.22
CA LEU A 100 10.72 -7.12 2.32
C LEU A 100 11.89 -6.23 1.87
N ASN A 101 11.63 -5.27 0.99
CA ASN A 101 12.62 -4.40 0.36
C ASN A 101 13.77 -5.18 -0.34
N ASN A 102 13.52 -6.43 -0.76
CA ASN A 102 14.46 -7.27 -1.49
C ASN A 102 14.11 -7.28 -3.00
N PRO A 103 14.97 -6.73 -3.88
CA PRO A 103 14.72 -6.66 -5.32
C PRO A 103 14.57 -8.04 -5.98
N GLU A 104 15.37 -9.02 -5.57
CA GLU A 104 15.32 -10.37 -6.15
C GLU A 104 13.99 -11.05 -5.82
N LYS A 105 13.52 -10.89 -4.59
CA LYS A 105 12.22 -11.40 -4.15
C LYS A 105 11.08 -10.73 -4.91
N GLU A 106 11.15 -9.43 -5.15
CA GLU A 106 10.17 -8.71 -5.97
C GLU A 106 10.14 -9.22 -7.41
N ILE A 107 11.31 -9.44 -8.03
CA ILE A 107 11.41 -10.01 -9.39
C ILE A 107 10.82 -11.43 -9.42
N ALA A 108 11.10 -12.26 -8.41
CA ALA A 108 10.53 -13.59 -8.30
C ALA A 108 8.99 -13.56 -8.20
N TYR A 109 8.44 -12.66 -7.39
CA TYR A 109 6.98 -12.46 -7.28
C TYR A 109 6.37 -11.96 -8.58
N LEU A 110 6.96 -10.97 -9.22
CA LEU A 110 6.48 -10.48 -10.51
C LEU A 110 6.46 -11.60 -11.57
N THR A 111 7.50 -12.43 -11.58
CA THR A 111 7.58 -13.59 -12.47
C THR A 111 6.50 -14.63 -12.14
N MET A 112 6.28 -14.92 -10.86
CA MET A 112 5.23 -15.82 -10.38
C MET A 112 3.84 -15.30 -10.78
N LEU A 113 3.55 -14.02 -10.57
CA LEU A 113 2.27 -13.42 -10.93
C LEU A 113 2.00 -13.49 -12.45
N LYS A 114 3.02 -13.23 -13.27
CA LYS A 114 2.94 -13.40 -14.73
C LYS A 114 2.65 -14.85 -15.13
N LYS A 115 3.31 -15.82 -14.50
CA LYS A 115 3.09 -17.26 -14.74
C LYS A 115 1.71 -17.72 -14.30
N ASN A 116 1.19 -17.18 -13.19
CA ASN A 116 -0.16 -17.45 -12.69
C ASN A 116 -1.25 -16.72 -13.46
N GLN A 117 -0.87 -15.94 -14.49
CA GLN A 117 -1.80 -15.21 -15.35
C GLN A 117 -2.78 -14.33 -14.55
N VAL A 118 -2.28 -13.61 -13.54
CA VAL A 118 -3.12 -12.62 -12.84
C VAL A 118 -3.64 -11.58 -13.82
N ASP A 119 -4.79 -10.99 -13.54
CA ASP A 119 -5.43 -10.03 -14.43
C ASP A 119 -4.77 -8.64 -14.33
N GLY A 120 -4.10 -8.34 -13.20
CA GLY A 120 -3.40 -7.10 -12.99
C GLY A 120 -2.57 -7.08 -11.70
N ILE A 121 -1.81 -6.01 -11.51
CA ILE A 121 -0.90 -5.83 -10.37
C ILE A 121 -1.04 -4.41 -9.80
N ILE A 122 -1.14 -4.29 -8.48
CA ILE A 122 -0.88 -3.05 -7.75
C ILE A 122 0.47 -3.19 -7.04
N VAL A 123 1.35 -2.21 -7.21
CA VAL A 123 2.70 -2.24 -6.65
C VAL A 123 3.01 -0.99 -5.84
N GLY A 124 3.43 -1.17 -4.58
CA GLY A 124 3.83 -0.09 -3.66
C GLY A 124 5.22 -0.30 -3.05
N THR A 125 6.12 -0.98 -3.78
CA THR A 125 7.49 -1.27 -3.31
C THR A 125 8.46 -0.15 -3.65
N HIS A 126 9.58 -0.10 -2.95
CA HIS A 126 10.62 0.92 -3.10
C HIS A 126 11.94 0.37 -3.67
N ASN A 127 11.94 -0.84 -4.24
CA ASN A 127 13.15 -1.45 -4.80
C ASN A 127 13.57 -0.78 -6.12
N LYS A 128 14.89 -0.62 -6.31
CA LYS A 128 15.49 -0.05 -7.53
C LYS A 128 15.53 -1.10 -8.66
N HIS A 129 15.59 -0.62 -9.90
CA HIS A 129 15.97 -1.41 -11.10
C HIS A 129 15.09 -2.64 -11.36
N ILE A 130 13.78 -2.56 -11.10
CA ILE A 130 12.84 -3.62 -11.47
C ILE A 130 12.25 -3.33 -12.86
N ASP A 131 13.01 -3.63 -13.91
CA ASP A 131 12.58 -3.37 -15.31
C ASP A 131 11.41 -4.25 -15.75
N GLY A 132 11.09 -5.28 -15.01
CA GLY A 132 10.00 -6.18 -15.30
C GLY A 132 8.61 -5.53 -15.40
N TYR A 133 8.40 -4.38 -14.76
CA TYR A 133 7.14 -3.62 -14.86
C TYR A 133 7.01 -2.88 -16.19
N LYS A 134 8.10 -2.34 -16.73
CA LYS A 134 8.11 -1.59 -17.99
C LYS A 134 7.78 -2.46 -19.20
N ASN A 135 8.13 -3.74 -19.15
CA ASN A 135 8.04 -4.69 -20.24
C ASN A 135 6.90 -5.72 -20.05
N THR A 136 5.90 -5.40 -19.24
CA THR A 136 4.74 -6.28 -19.05
C THR A 136 3.56 -5.83 -19.88
N LYS A 137 2.77 -6.82 -20.34
CA LYS A 137 1.45 -6.58 -20.95
C LYS A 137 0.33 -6.61 -19.91
N LEU A 138 0.66 -6.92 -18.65
CA LEU A 138 -0.30 -6.90 -17.57
C LEU A 138 -0.61 -5.46 -17.17
N PRO A 139 -1.87 -5.13 -16.84
CA PRO A 139 -2.24 -3.92 -16.15
C PRO A 139 -1.43 -3.74 -14.86
N VAL A 140 -0.80 -2.59 -14.69
CA VAL A 140 0.00 -2.27 -13.49
C VAL A 140 -0.32 -0.86 -13.03
N ILE A 141 -0.72 -0.73 -11.78
CA ILE A 141 -0.88 0.56 -11.09
C ILE A 141 0.18 0.67 -9.99
N ALA A 142 0.87 1.80 -9.95
CA ALA A 142 1.86 2.09 -8.92
C ALA A 142 1.26 2.96 -7.79
N ILE A 143 1.65 2.68 -6.56
CA ILE A 143 1.36 3.54 -5.40
C ILE A 143 2.69 4.02 -4.83
N ASP A 144 2.81 5.33 -4.65
CA ASP A 144 4.01 6.00 -4.13
C ASP A 144 5.33 5.58 -4.83
N ARG A 145 5.22 5.25 -6.12
CA ARG A 145 6.35 4.80 -6.94
C ARG A 145 6.23 5.28 -8.38
N ASP A 146 7.27 5.91 -8.89
CA ASP A 146 7.37 6.25 -10.31
C ASP A 146 7.92 5.06 -11.11
N LEU A 147 7.08 4.45 -11.95
CA LEU A 147 7.45 3.40 -12.92
C LEU A 147 7.59 3.93 -14.35
N GLY A 148 7.51 5.25 -14.53
CA GLY A 148 7.62 5.93 -15.81
C GLY A 148 6.27 6.29 -16.44
N LYS A 149 6.32 7.03 -17.54
CA LYS A 149 5.18 7.71 -18.17
C LYS A 149 4.03 6.80 -18.67
N ASN A 150 4.27 5.49 -18.75
CA ASN A 150 3.29 4.54 -19.29
C ASN A 150 2.53 3.78 -18.18
N THR A 151 2.79 4.07 -16.92
CA THR A 151 2.16 3.42 -15.76
C THR A 151 1.52 4.48 -14.88
N ALA A 152 0.24 4.34 -14.61
CA ALA A 152 -0.43 5.26 -13.69
C ALA A 152 0.14 5.13 -12.28
N THR A 153 0.31 6.27 -11.62
CA THR A 153 0.75 6.34 -10.22
C THR A 153 -0.27 7.10 -9.39
N VAL A 154 -0.59 6.57 -8.23
CA VAL A 154 -1.39 7.22 -7.21
C VAL A 154 -0.52 7.48 -6.00
N SER A 155 -0.43 8.72 -5.56
CA SER A 155 0.31 9.14 -4.37
C SER A 155 -0.47 10.19 -3.60
N CYS A 156 -0.05 10.48 -2.36
CA CYS A 156 -0.49 11.70 -1.70
C CYS A 156 0.35 12.90 -2.19
N ASP A 157 -0.11 14.13 -1.91
CA ASP A 157 0.69 15.33 -2.11
C ASP A 157 1.74 15.47 -1.00
N ASN A 158 2.86 14.79 -1.23
CA ASN A 158 3.97 14.72 -0.28
C ASN A 158 4.61 16.10 -0.03
N TYR A 159 4.68 16.95 -1.07
CA TYR A 159 5.24 18.29 -0.92
C TYR A 159 4.35 19.17 -0.04
N ALA A 160 3.05 19.23 -0.32
CA ALA A 160 2.11 19.96 0.51
C ALA A 160 2.07 19.45 1.96
N GLY A 161 2.16 18.13 2.14
CA GLY A 161 2.24 17.52 3.47
C GLY A 161 3.49 17.93 4.24
N GLY A 162 4.65 17.90 3.59
CA GLY A 162 5.91 18.38 4.18
C GLY A 162 5.85 19.87 4.52
N GLN A 163 5.29 20.70 3.62
CA GLN A 163 5.07 22.12 3.91
C GLN A 163 4.18 22.33 5.13
N MET A 164 3.05 21.63 5.21
CA MET A 164 2.10 21.73 6.33
C MET A 164 2.76 21.34 7.66
N ALA A 165 3.52 20.25 7.69
CA ALA A 165 4.20 19.76 8.88
C ALA A 165 5.25 20.76 9.37
N VAL A 166 6.14 21.17 8.50
CA VAL A 166 7.27 22.03 8.87
C VAL A 166 6.82 23.45 9.16
N GLN A 167 5.84 23.97 8.41
CA GLN A 167 5.27 25.29 8.71
C GLN A 167 4.63 25.31 10.10
N LEU A 168 3.91 24.23 10.51
CA LEU A 168 3.34 24.13 11.85
C LEU A 168 4.42 24.19 12.94
N LEU A 169 5.55 23.50 12.77
CA LEU A 169 6.66 23.55 13.72
C LEU A 169 7.24 24.98 13.83
N ILE A 170 7.44 25.66 12.70
CA ILE A 170 7.91 27.04 12.65
C ILE A 170 6.93 27.99 13.34
N ASP A 171 5.62 27.87 13.07
CA ASP A 171 4.57 28.70 13.67
C ASP A 171 4.46 28.49 15.19
N ARG A 172 4.89 27.33 15.66
CA ARG A 172 5.00 27.00 17.11
C ARG A 172 6.35 27.38 17.73
N GLY A 173 7.19 28.12 16.98
CA GLY A 173 8.40 28.73 17.45
C GLY A 173 9.66 27.87 17.38
N CYS A 174 9.61 26.69 16.73
CA CYS A 174 10.79 25.86 16.52
C CYS A 174 11.79 26.53 15.59
N LYS A 175 13.07 26.43 15.95
CA LYS A 175 14.20 27.01 15.18
C LYS A 175 15.25 25.99 14.78
N GLN A 176 15.35 24.88 15.51
CA GLN A 176 16.27 23.78 15.27
C GLN A 176 15.45 22.53 14.91
N ILE A 177 14.99 22.49 13.65
CA ILE A 177 14.06 21.47 13.20
C ILE A 177 14.82 20.34 12.50
N LEU A 178 14.64 19.11 12.98
CA LEU A 178 15.18 17.88 12.38
C LEU A 178 14.15 17.25 11.44
N ASP A 179 14.56 16.95 10.19
CA ASP A 179 13.85 16.07 9.26
C ASP A 179 14.39 14.65 9.37
N ILE A 180 13.59 13.72 9.91
CA ILE A 180 13.94 12.28 9.95
C ILE A 180 13.25 11.60 8.77
N ARG A 181 14.01 11.02 7.85
CA ARG A 181 13.49 10.46 6.61
C ARG A 181 14.08 9.10 6.27
N GLY A 182 13.48 8.41 5.28
CA GLY A 182 14.07 7.22 4.68
C GLY A 182 15.26 7.50 3.77
N ASP A 183 15.80 6.45 3.16
CA ASP A 183 16.96 6.50 2.24
C ASP A 183 16.66 7.38 1.01
N SER A 184 17.44 8.43 0.82
CA SER A 184 17.36 9.37 -0.31
C SER A 184 17.88 8.79 -1.63
N SER A 185 18.58 7.68 -1.59
CA SER A 185 19.16 7.03 -2.77
C SER A 185 18.11 6.47 -3.73
N ILE A 186 16.85 6.38 -3.29
CA ILE A 186 15.70 5.96 -4.10
C ILE A 186 14.84 7.19 -4.43
N LYS A 187 14.58 7.40 -5.71
CA LYS A 187 13.69 8.47 -6.14
C LYS A 187 12.22 8.05 -5.90
N LEU A 188 11.64 8.55 -4.83
CA LEU A 188 10.27 8.29 -4.42
C LEU A 188 9.46 9.58 -4.32
N PRO A 189 8.14 9.56 -4.54
CA PRO A 189 7.27 10.70 -4.24
C PRO A 189 7.42 11.20 -2.80
N ALA A 190 7.65 10.32 -1.83
CA ALA A 190 7.89 10.67 -0.43
C ALA A 190 9.09 11.60 -0.21
N ASN A 191 10.09 11.61 -1.12
CA ASN A 191 11.23 12.51 -1.01
C ASN A 191 10.84 14.00 -1.17
N GLU A 192 9.66 14.28 -1.74
CA GLU A 192 9.12 15.64 -1.84
C GLU A 192 8.85 16.26 -0.47
N ARG A 193 8.65 15.43 0.59
CA ARG A 193 8.53 15.89 2.00
C ARG A 193 9.78 16.64 2.44
N THR A 194 10.95 16.07 2.17
CA THR A 194 12.25 16.69 2.49
C THR A 194 12.56 17.90 1.60
N VAL A 195 12.10 17.89 0.33
CA VAL A 195 12.22 19.08 -0.54
C VAL A 195 11.45 20.25 0.10
N ALA A 196 10.21 20.03 0.50
CA ALA A 196 9.40 21.03 1.17
C ALA A 196 10.04 21.52 2.49
N TYR A 197 10.61 20.61 3.29
CA TYR A 197 11.37 20.95 4.49
C TYR A 197 12.54 21.91 4.15
N ARG A 198 13.39 21.54 3.19
CA ARG A 198 14.55 22.36 2.80
C ARG A 198 14.14 23.74 2.26
N ASP A 199 13.07 23.80 1.49
CA ASP A 199 12.56 25.06 0.96
C ASP A 199 12.11 26.00 2.08
N LEU A 200 11.46 25.47 3.13
CA LEU A 200 11.05 26.23 4.29
C LEU A 200 12.25 26.65 5.16
N MET A 201 13.21 25.76 5.40
CA MET A 201 14.45 26.12 6.12
C MET A 201 15.14 27.29 5.42
N LYS A 202 15.28 27.24 4.10
CA LYS A 202 15.85 28.34 3.31
C LYS A 202 15.01 29.62 3.40
N LYS A 203 13.70 29.51 3.27
CA LYS A 203 12.75 30.65 3.33
C LYS A 203 12.86 31.44 4.66
N TYR A 204 12.99 30.69 5.77
CA TYR A 204 13.05 31.26 7.11
C TYR A 204 14.49 31.49 7.62
N SER A 205 15.50 31.22 6.79
CA SER A 205 16.94 31.32 7.14
C SER A 205 17.30 30.46 8.38
N LEU A 206 16.70 29.26 8.46
CA LEU A 206 17.00 28.28 9.49
C LEU A 206 18.02 27.25 8.99
N GLU A 207 18.79 26.68 9.92
CA GLU A 207 19.70 25.59 9.61
C GLU A 207 18.95 24.29 9.30
N SER A 208 19.44 23.52 8.31
CA SER A 208 18.83 22.25 7.92
C SER A 208 19.50 21.08 8.62
N HIS A 209 18.74 20.34 9.41
CA HIS A 209 19.16 19.09 10.05
C HIS A 209 18.39 17.94 9.42
N VAL A 210 19.07 16.97 8.80
CA VAL A 210 18.45 15.84 8.12
C VAL A 210 19.11 14.55 8.61
N LEU A 211 18.28 13.62 9.09
CA LEU A 211 18.70 12.29 9.50
C LEU A 211 18.08 11.24 8.57
N GLU A 212 18.94 10.46 7.90
CA GLU A 212 18.47 9.33 7.08
C GLU A 212 18.41 8.04 7.91
N VAL A 213 17.25 7.41 7.91
CA VAL A 213 16.99 6.13 8.58
C VAL A 213 16.51 5.12 7.53
N PRO A 214 17.35 4.18 7.08
CA PRO A 214 16.99 3.25 6.01
C PRO A 214 15.75 2.40 6.33
N PHE A 215 14.86 2.25 5.36
CA PHE A 215 13.61 1.51 5.50
C PHE A 215 13.81 0.03 5.87
N VAL A 216 14.92 -0.56 5.41
CA VAL A 216 15.21 -2.00 5.58
C VAL A 216 15.61 -2.38 7.02
N LEU A 217 15.95 -1.41 7.86
CA LEU A 217 16.40 -1.66 9.21
C LEU A 217 15.27 -2.12 10.13
N ALA A 218 15.60 -2.99 11.08
CA ALA A 218 14.69 -3.36 12.16
C ALA A 218 14.42 -2.15 13.09
N ALA A 219 13.29 -2.17 13.80
CA ALA A 219 12.87 -1.06 14.66
C ALA A 219 13.94 -0.66 15.71
N ASP A 220 14.62 -1.63 16.31
CA ASP A 220 15.70 -1.36 17.28
C ASP A 220 16.90 -0.65 16.66
N GLN A 221 17.25 -1.01 15.42
CA GLN A 221 18.34 -0.34 14.70
C GLN A 221 17.95 1.12 14.33
N LYS A 222 16.71 1.32 13.90
CA LYS A 222 16.16 2.66 13.63
C LYS A 222 16.17 3.51 14.90
N ARG A 223 15.73 2.92 16.01
CA ARG A 223 15.75 3.56 17.32
C ARG A 223 17.17 4.02 17.68
N GLN A 224 18.15 3.14 17.59
CA GLN A 224 19.55 3.47 17.93
C GLN A 224 20.08 4.65 17.12
N ILE A 225 19.81 4.69 15.80
CA ILE A 225 20.24 5.80 14.94
C ILE A 225 19.61 7.13 15.39
N ILE A 226 18.32 7.12 15.76
CA ILE A 226 17.61 8.31 16.23
C ILE A 226 18.16 8.75 17.59
N GLU A 227 18.41 7.82 18.51
CA GLU A 227 18.98 8.07 19.84
C GLU A 227 20.38 8.69 19.75
N ASP A 228 21.26 8.11 18.93
CA ASP A 228 22.63 8.61 18.73
C ASP A 228 22.63 10.04 18.16
N TYR A 229 21.73 10.30 17.20
CA TYR A 229 21.62 11.63 16.60
C TYR A 229 21.09 12.66 17.61
N LEU A 230 19.97 12.39 18.24
CA LEU A 230 19.35 13.31 19.21
C LEU A 230 20.26 13.53 20.44
N GLY A 231 20.96 12.50 20.88
CA GLY A 231 21.95 12.62 21.97
C GLY A 231 23.11 13.56 21.65
N SER A 232 23.54 13.60 20.38
CA SER A 232 24.60 14.51 19.91
C SER A 232 24.10 15.90 19.47
N HIS A 233 22.76 16.09 19.36
CA HIS A 233 22.15 17.36 18.93
C HIS A 233 21.07 17.84 19.93
N PRO A 234 21.45 18.14 21.17
CA PRO A 234 20.49 18.51 22.24
C PRO A 234 19.75 19.84 21.98
N GLN A 235 20.18 20.63 21.00
CA GLN A 235 19.56 21.89 20.58
C GLN A 235 18.29 21.69 19.73
N ILE A 236 18.00 20.47 19.22
CA ILE A 236 16.80 20.21 18.42
C ILE A 236 15.56 20.49 19.26
N ASP A 237 14.67 21.35 18.73
CA ASP A 237 13.42 21.81 19.37
C ASP A 237 12.17 21.44 18.57
N GLY A 238 12.35 20.93 17.33
CA GLY A 238 11.29 20.42 16.47
C GLY A 238 11.73 19.21 15.67
N ILE A 239 10.85 18.23 15.49
CA ILE A 239 11.10 17.03 14.67
C ILE A 239 9.95 16.84 13.68
N PHE A 240 10.28 16.81 12.40
CA PHE A 240 9.43 16.30 11.34
C PHE A 240 9.89 14.89 10.99
N ALA A 241 9.09 13.90 11.33
CA ALA A 241 9.37 12.51 11.03
C ALA A 241 8.65 12.07 9.75
N GLY A 242 9.37 11.40 8.85
CA GLY A 242 8.88 10.96 7.56
C GLY A 242 7.79 9.88 7.62
N ASP A 243 7.60 9.25 8.78
CA ASP A 243 6.46 8.40 9.11
C ASP A 243 6.16 8.40 10.62
N ASP A 244 5.02 7.85 11.00
CA ASP A 244 4.56 7.84 12.39
C ASP A 244 5.37 6.87 13.28
N LEU A 245 6.02 5.86 12.71
CA LEU A 245 6.91 4.98 13.46
C LEU A 245 8.16 5.74 13.89
N LEU A 246 8.79 6.48 12.97
CA LEU A 246 9.96 7.32 13.27
C LEU A 246 9.61 8.41 14.30
N ALA A 247 8.42 9.02 14.17
CA ALA A 247 7.90 9.96 15.17
C ALA A 247 7.79 9.33 16.55
N SER A 248 7.19 8.13 16.64
CA SER A 248 7.01 7.40 17.89
C SER A 248 8.36 7.00 18.53
N LEU A 249 9.34 6.59 17.72
CA LEU A 249 10.69 6.28 18.21
C LEU A 249 11.39 7.53 18.76
N ALA A 250 11.26 8.67 18.09
CA ALA A 250 11.82 9.94 18.56
C ALA A 250 11.15 10.39 19.87
N ILE A 251 9.83 10.31 19.97
CA ILE A 251 9.09 10.63 21.22
C ILE A 251 9.54 9.73 22.38
N PHE A 252 9.64 8.42 22.13
CA PHE A 252 10.11 7.47 23.14
C PHE A 252 11.51 7.85 23.67
N TYR A 253 12.45 8.17 22.79
CA TYR A 253 13.78 8.65 23.22
C TYR A 253 13.69 9.92 24.07
N LEU A 254 12.97 10.94 23.59
CA LEU A 254 12.84 12.21 24.28
C LEU A 254 12.27 12.03 25.70
N GLU A 255 11.17 11.31 25.84
CA GLU A 255 10.49 11.11 27.13
C GLU A 255 11.37 10.28 28.11
N THR A 256 12.10 9.27 27.60
CA THR A 256 13.04 8.49 28.45
C THR A 256 14.26 9.28 28.90
N HIS A 257 14.61 10.36 28.17
CA HIS A 257 15.69 11.28 28.53
C HIS A 257 15.17 12.59 29.18
N HIS A 258 13.98 12.51 29.79
CA HIS A 258 13.37 13.62 30.55
C HIS A 258 13.10 14.90 29.75
N LYS A 259 13.00 14.78 28.41
CA LYS A 259 12.52 15.87 27.55
C LYS A 259 11.02 15.76 27.38
N LYS A 260 10.31 16.86 27.58
CA LYS A 260 8.86 16.91 27.45
C LYS A 260 8.45 17.15 26.01
N VAL A 261 7.48 16.36 25.53
CA VAL A 261 6.81 16.58 24.25
C VAL A 261 5.36 17.02 24.54
N PRO A 262 4.96 18.23 24.10
CA PRO A 262 5.59 19.15 23.17
C PRO A 262 6.44 20.27 23.81
N ASP A 263 6.56 20.38 25.13
CA ASP A 263 7.09 21.58 25.79
C ASP A 263 8.55 21.88 25.40
N ASP A 264 9.44 20.87 25.48
CA ASP A 264 10.85 21.01 25.15
C ASP A 264 11.11 20.74 23.66
N VAL A 265 10.47 19.72 23.09
CA VAL A 265 10.62 19.33 21.68
C VAL A 265 9.26 19.00 21.08
N LYS A 266 8.93 19.60 19.96
CA LYS A 266 7.69 19.31 19.22
C LYS A 266 7.95 18.25 18.17
N VAL A 267 7.02 17.30 18.02
CA VAL A 267 7.16 16.18 17.07
C VAL A 267 5.91 16.06 16.22
N ILE A 268 6.11 16.01 14.91
CA ILE A 268 5.05 15.74 13.94
C ILE A 268 5.43 14.55 13.07
N GLY A 269 4.48 13.61 12.89
CA GLY A 269 4.60 12.45 12.05
C GLY A 269 4.04 12.62 10.64
N PHE A 270 3.99 11.53 9.94
CA PHE A 270 3.36 11.41 8.62
C PHE A 270 2.74 10.01 8.48
N ASP A 271 1.67 9.85 7.76
CA ASP A 271 0.83 8.72 7.39
C ASP A 271 -0.56 8.78 8.02
N GLY A 272 -0.67 8.88 9.35
CA GLY A 272 -1.93 9.00 10.08
C GLY A 272 -2.86 7.82 9.87
N ALA A 273 -2.32 6.59 9.79
CA ALA A 273 -3.11 5.37 9.68
C ALA A 273 -4.04 5.20 10.88
N LYS A 274 -5.23 4.63 10.67
CA LYS A 274 -6.27 4.47 11.71
C LYS A 274 -5.75 3.78 12.96
N GLU A 275 -5.01 2.67 12.79
CA GLU A 275 -4.44 1.93 13.90
C GLU A 275 -3.38 2.74 14.66
N THR A 276 -2.55 3.51 13.95
CA THR A 276 -1.59 4.42 14.59
C THR A 276 -2.30 5.43 15.48
N LEU A 277 -3.35 6.07 14.97
CA LEU A 277 -4.10 7.08 15.72
C LEU A 277 -4.91 6.48 16.88
N LEU A 278 -5.28 5.20 16.78
CA LEU A 278 -5.95 4.48 17.87
C LEU A 278 -4.99 4.20 19.03
N TYR A 279 -3.76 3.74 18.73
CA TYR A 279 -2.76 3.39 19.76
C TYR A 279 -1.97 4.60 20.27
N ASN A 280 -1.79 5.62 19.42
CA ASN A 280 -1.09 6.85 19.79
C ASN A 280 -1.92 8.10 19.42
N PRO A 281 -3.06 8.35 20.09
CA PRO A 281 -3.95 9.47 19.77
C PRO A 281 -3.34 10.84 20.08
N ARG A 282 -2.22 10.88 20.82
CA ARG A 282 -1.47 12.11 21.11
C ARG A 282 -0.64 12.60 19.91
N LEU A 283 -0.31 11.72 18.98
CA LEU A 283 0.58 12.07 17.87
C LEU A 283 -0.10 13.04 16.92
N THR A 284 0.51 14.21 16.73
CA THR A 284 0.19 15.13 15.64
C THR A 284 0.84 14.59 14.37
N THR A 285 0.08 14.42 13.30
CA THR A 285 0.60 13.81 12.07
C THR A 285 -0.09 14.35 10.81
N ILE A 286 0.61 14.32 9.70
CA ILE A 286 0.03 14.54 8.37
C ILE A 286 -0.63 13.24 7.93
N ARG A 287 -1.96 13.27 7.81
CA ARG A 287 -2.75 12.10 7.43
C ARG A 287 -2.83 11.97 5.93
N GLN A 288 -2.40 10.83 5.41
CA GLN A 288 -2.60 10.43 4.02
C GLN A 288 -4.06 10.02 3.78
N PRO A 289 -4.61 10.28 2.59
CA PRO A 289 -5.97 9.85 2.23
C PRO A 289 -5.99 8.38 1.82
N ILE A 290 -5.68 7.45 2.76
CA ILE A 290 -5.40 6.02 2.49
C ILE A 290 -6.57 5.36 1.75
N GLU A 291 -7.81 5.58 2.20
CA GLU A 291 -9.01 5.04 1.54
C GLU A 291 -9.15 5.56 0.10
N GLN A 292 -8.85 6.84 -0.15
CA GLN A 292 -8.92 7.39 -1.50
C GLN A 292 -7.81 6.84 -2.40
N ILE A 293 -6.59 6.65 -1.86
CA ILE A 293 -5.48 6.01 -2.58
C ILE A 293 -5.89 4.59 -2.99
N ALA A 294 -6.42 3.79 -2.05
CA ALA A 294 -6.88 2.43 -2.31
C ALA A 294 -7.98 2.39 -3.38
N ARG A 295 -9.00 3.24 -3.23
CA ARG A 295 -10.12 3.35 -4.18
C ARG A 295 -9.63 3.71 -5.57
N THR A 296 -8.85 4.77 -5.68
CA THR A 296 -8.36 5.26 -6.97
C THR A 296 -7.45 4.25 -7.66
N ALA A 297 -6.53 3.63 -6.92
CA ALA A 297 -5.64 2.60 -7.48
C ALA A 297 -6.43 1.37 -7.96
N THR A 298 -7.44 0.95 -7.21
CA THR A 298 -8.32 -0.17 -7.58
C THR A 298 -9.15 0.15 -8.82
N GLU A 299 -9.78 1.33 -8.88
CA GLU A 299 -10.58 1.77 -10.02
C GLU A 299 -9.73 1.84 -11.30
N LYS A 300 -8.55 2.44 -11.23
CA LYS A 300 -7.60 2.50 -12.36
C LYS A 300 -7.17 1.12 -12.81
N LEU A 301 -6.88 0.20 -11.89
CA LEU A 301 -6.52 -1.17 -12.26
C LEU A 301 -7.67 -1.87 -12.99
N ILE A 302 -8.89 -1.75 -12.50
CA ILE A 302 -10.08 -2.34 -13.14
C ILE A 302 -10.33 -1.74 -14.52
N ASN A 303 -10.13 -0.44 -14.69
CA ASN A 303 -10.21 0.24 -15.97
C ASN A 303 -9.19 -0.36 -16.97
N GLU A 304 -7.93 -0.51 -16.56
CA GLU A 304 -6.90 -1.14 -17.40
C GLU A 304 -7.21 -2.60 -17.73
N ILE A 305 -7.69 -3.39 -16.76
CA ILE A 305 -8.14 -4.78 -17.00
C ILE A 305 -9.28 -4.81 -18.03
N ASN A 306 -10.11 -3.77 -18.09
CA ASN A 306 -11.21 -3.62 -19.06
C ASN A 306 -10.76 -2.98 -20.39
N GLY A 307 -9.47 -2.70 -20.57
CA GLY A 307 -8.87 -2.16 -21.80
C GLY A 307 -8.85 -0.64 -21.90
N GLN A 308 -9.16 0.07 -20.81
CA GLN A 308 -9.03 1.54 -20.71
C GLN A 308 -7.64 1.86 -20.18
N LYS A 309 -6.82 2.53 -20.97
CA LYS A 309 -5.45 2.83 -20.58
C LYS A 309 -5.39 3.97 -19.55
N GLU A 310 -4.66 3.74 -18.47
CA GLU A 310 -4.40 4.69 -17.40
C GLU A 310 -2.90 5.05 -17.37
N THR A 311 -2.56 6.34 -17.40
CA THR A 311 -1.14 6.78 -17.44
C THR A 311 -0.85 8.00 -16.60
N ASP A 312 -1.86 8.58 -15.95
CA ASP A 312 -1.72 9.80 -15.17
C ASP A 312 -0.99 9.56 -13.84
N GLN A 313 -0.35 10.63 -13.38
CA GLN A 313 0.33 10.70 -12.09
C GLN A 313 -0.54 11.53 -11.16
N LEU A 314 -1.37 10.85 -10.34
CA LEU A 314 -2.33 11.53 -9.48
C LEU A 314 -1.76 11.76 -8.09
N LYS A 315 -1.86 13.01 -7.60
CA LYS A 315 -1.53 13.38 -6.24
C LYS A 315 -2.81 13.73 -5.48
N LEU A 316 -3.08 13.03 -4.40
CA LEU A 316 -4.25 13.24 -3.55
C LEU A 316 -3.91 14.15 -2.36
N PRO A 317 -4.81 15.06 -1.96
CA PRO A 317 -4.54 16.00 -0.88
C PRO A 317 -4.42 15.27 0.47
N VAL A 318 -3.51 15.76 1.31
CA VAL A 318 -3.32 15.30 2.69
C VAL A 318 -4.05 16.23 3.68
N THR A 319 -4.22 15.78 4.92
CA THR A 319 -4.81 16.58 5.99
C THR A 319 -3.96 16.53 7.25
N LEU A 320 -4.06 17.56 8.10
CA LEU A 320 -3.44 17.55 9.41
C LEU A 320 -4.37 16.85 10.41
N PHE A 321 -3.84 15.88 11.13
CA PHE A 321 -4.44 15.37 12.35
C PHE A 321 -3.74 16.03 13.54
N THR A 322 -4.50 16.80 14.34
CA THR A 322 -3.97 17.52 15.49
C THR A 322 -4.09 16.64 16.73
N GLY A 323 -2.94 16.20 17.23
CA GLY A 323 -2.80 15.56 18.53
C GLY A 323 -2.27 16.55 19.58
N HIS A 324 -1.36 16.08 20.42
CA HIS A 324 -0.76 16.84 21.53
C HIS A 324 0.76 16.84 21.51
N THR A 325 1.41 16.54 20.37
CA THR A 325 2.87 16.50 20.25
C THR A 325 3.47 17.75 19.58
N VAL A 326 2.61 18.75 19.22
CA VAL A 326 3.01 20.04 18.63
C VAL A 326 2.26 21.19 19.30
#